data_b92967d471e770feaae1a7bf8a335ba3
#
_entry.id   b92967d471e770feaae1a7bf8a335ba3
#
_cell.length_a   1.000
_cell.length_b   1.000
_cell.length_c   1.000
_cell.angle_alpha   90.00
_cell.angle_beta   90.00
_cell.angle_gamma   90.00
#
_symmetry.space_group_name_H-M   'P 1'
#
loop_
_entity.id
_entity.type
_entity.pdbx_description
1 polymer ?
#
loop_
_entity_poly.entity_id
_entity_poly.type
_entity_poly.pdbx_seq_one_letter_code
_entity_poly.pdbx_strand_id
1 'polypeptide(L)'
;MDIMGIISGIMSSYGLVMSFAVIGVVMWISYGISKLTKGRIHGSAIAIVLGLVLAFIGGITTGGSKGLSDVSLFSGLGVMGGSMLRDFAIISTAFGARLEEIKKSGLPGILSLFIGVVLAFIIGVVFAFIF
;
A
#
# COMPACT_ATOMS: atom_id res chain seq x y z
N MET A 1 36.30 -9.45 -2.81
CA MET A 1 35.45 -8.73 -1.82
C MET A 1 34.07 -8.53 -2.48
N ASP A 2 33.10 -9.39 -2.13
CA ASP A 2 31.77 -9.36 -2.76
C ASP A 2 30.97 -8.18 -2.24
N ILE A 3 31.06 -7.05 -2.92
CA ILE A 3 30.28 -5.84 -2.61
C ILE A 3 28.78 -6.16 -2.56
N MET A 4 28.31 -7.05 -3.46
CA MET A 4 26.94 -7.54 -3.48
C MET A 4 26.57 -8.31 -2.19
N GLY A 5 27.45 -9.14 -1.67
CA GLY A 5 27.23 -9.87 -0.42
C GLY A 5 27.19 -8.98 0.81
N ILE A 6 28.03 -7.94 0.85
CA ILE A 6 28.04 -6.95 1.94
C ILE A 6 26.76 -6.12 1.90
N ILE A 7 26.36 -5.65 0.71
CA ILE A 7 25.13 -4.86 0.53
C ILE A 7 23.92 -5.70 0.93
N SER A 8 23.81 -6.95 0.48
CA SER A 8 22.69 -7.84 0.83
C SER A 8 22.64 -8.14 2.33
N GLY A 9 23.80 -8.31 2.98
CA GLY A 9 23.89 -8.50 4.43
C GLY A 9 23.41 -7.28 5.22
N ILE A 10 23.83 -6.08 4.81
CA ILE A 10 23.40 -4.84 5.45
C ILE A 10 21.90 -4.63 5.22
N MET A 11 21.41 -4.84 4.00
CA MET A 11 20.00 -4.65 3.65
C MET A 11 19.09 -5.62 4.41
N SER A 12 19.50 -6.88 4.60
CA SER A 12 18.72 -7.85 5.39
C SER A 12 18.74 -7.53 6.89
N SER A 13 19.83 -7.02 7.42
CA SER A 13 19.93 -6.61 8.83
C SER A 13 19.09 -5.39 9.15
N TYR A 14 18.89 -4.50 8.18
CA TYR A 14 18.06 -3.30 8.32
C TYR A 14 16.78 -3.36 7.46
N GLY A 15 16.16 -4.53 7.38
CA GLY A 15 15.01 -4.79 6.51
C GLY A 15 13.87 -3.77 6.65
N LEU A 16 13.62 -3.26 7.86
CA LEU A 16 12.60 -2.24 8.09
C LEU A 16 12.98 -0.89 7.45
N VAL A 17 14.22 -0.45 7.63
CA VAL A 17 14.72 0.81 7.03
C VAL A 17 14.70 0.72 5.51
N MET A 18 15.11 -0.44 4.97
CA MET A 18 15.08 -0.70 3.53
C MET A 18 13.65 -0.66 2.98
N SER A 19 12.70 -1.20 3.72
CA SER A 19 11.28 -1.16 3.35
C SER A 19 10.74 0.27 3.31
N PHE A 20 11.10 1.13 4.26
CA PHE A 20 10.76 2.55 4.22
C PHE A 20 11.38 3.24 3.00
N ALA A 21 12.64 2.94 2.66
CA ALA A 21 13.29 3.49 1.48
C ALA A 21 12.57 3.09 0.20
N VAL A 22 12.21 1.81 0.05
CA VAL A 22 11.45 1.31 -1.11
C VAL A 22 10.08 2.00 -1.23
N ILE A 23 9.34 2.09 -0.13
CA ILE A 23 8.05 2.78 -0.12
C ILE A 23 8.23 4.25 -0.46
N GLY A 24 9.26 4.91 0.08
CA GLY A 24 9.59 6.30 -0.25
C GLY A 24 9.84 6.51 -1.74
N VAL A 25 10.60 5.62 -2.38
CA VAL A 25 10.86 5.66 -3.84
C VAL A 25 9.57 5.44 -4.63
N VAL A 26 8.75 4.45 -4.26
CA VAL A 26 7.46 4.20 -4.92
C VAL A 26 6.54 5.41 -4.80
N MET A 27 6.46 6.02 -3.62
CA MET A 27 5.68 7.24 -3.40
C MET A 27 6.21 8.41 -4.23
N TRP A 28 7.52 8.60 -4.25
CA TRP A 28 8.15 9.66 -5.04
C TRP A 28 7.83 9.54 -6.54
N ILE A 29 7.96 8.34 -7.10
CA ILE A 29 7.59 8.04 -8.48
C ILE A 29 6.10 8.30 -8.72
N SER A 30 5.24 7.83 -7.81
CA SER A 30 3.79 7.96 -7.90
C SER A 30 3.33 9.42 -7.92
N TYR A 31 3.91 10.24 -7.06
CA TYR A 31 3.62 11.67 -7.04
C TYR A 31 4.20 12.39 -8.27
N GLY A 32 5.34 11.93 -8.80
CA GLY A 32 5.87 12.38 -10.08
C GLY A 32 4.89 12.14 -11.23
N ILE A 33 4.36 10.92 -11.33
CA ILE A 33 3.36 10.55 -12.33
C ILE A 33 2.05 11.34 -12.13
N SER A 34 1.63 11.56 -10.87
CA SER A 34 0.45 12.37 -10.56
C SER A 34 0.59 13.80 -11.09
N LYS A 35 1.78 14.40 -11.00
CA LYS A 35 2.06 15.72 -11.58
C LYS A 35 1.96 15.70 -13.11
N LEU A 36 2.45 14.65 -13.75
CA LEU A 36 2.35 14.49 -15.23
C LEU A 36 0.90 14.37 -15.70
N THR A 37 0.03 13.73 -14.91
CA THR A 37 -1.41 13.62 -15.19
C THR A 37 -2.20 14.88 -14.80
N LYS A 38 -1.51 16.00 -14.52
CA LYS A 38 -2.12 17.28 -14.10
C LYS A 38 -3.02 17.13 -12.86
N GLY A 39 -2.68 16.21 -11.96
CA GLY A 39 -3.42 15.98 -10.72
C GLY A 39 -4.77 15.26 -10.88
N ARG A 40 -5.11 14.77 -12.08
CA ARG A 40 -6.36 14.02 -12.29
C ARG A 40 -6.41 12.72 -11.50
N ILE A 41 -5.25 12.09 -11.29
CA ILE A 41 -5.12 10.87 -10.49
C ILE A 41 -4.28 11.21 -9.28
N HIS A 42 -4.80 10.93 -8.09
CA HIS A 42 -4.08 11.19 -6.86
C HIS A 42 -2.86 10.29 -6.74
N GLY A 43 -1.72 10.84 -6.24
CA GLY A 43 -0.46 10.09 -6.15
C GLY A 43 -0.56 8.80 -5.33
N SER A 44 -1.40 8.79 -4.29
CA SER A 44 -1.64 7.60 -3.48
C SER A 44 -2.33 6.47 -4.26
N ALA A 45 -3.26 6.79 -5.16
CA ALA A 45 -3.91 5.80 -6.01
C ALA A 45 -2.91 5.15 -6.96
N ILE A 46 -2.02 5.95 -7.55
CA ILE A 46 -0.92 5.44 -8.39
C ILE A 46 0.03 4.57 -7.57
N ALA A 47 0.35 4.96 -6.34
CA ALA A 47 1.21 4.19 -5.44
C ALA A 47 0.61 2.81 -5.12
N ILE A 48 -0.71 2.72 -4.90
CA ILE A 48 -1.40 1.45 -4.67
C ILE A 48 -1.28 0.55 -5.91
N VAL A 49 -1.55 1.08 -7.09
CA VAL A 49 -1.44 0.31 -8.34
C VAL A 49 -0.01 -0.17 -8.57
N LEU A 50 0.99 0.70 -8.40
CA LEU A 50 2.40 0.32 -8.51
C LEU A 50 2.78 -0.74 -7.48
N GLY A 51 2.32 -0.59 -6.24
CA GLY A 51 2.54 -1.59 -5.18
C GLY A 51 1.96 -2.95 -5.52
N LEU A 52 0.74 -3.00 -6.08
CA LEU A 52 0.11 -4.24 -6.53
C LEU A 52 0.88 -4.89 -7.67
N VAL A 53 1.32 -4.10 -8.68
CA VAL A 53 2.13 -4.61 -9.79
C VAL A 53 3.46 -5.18 -9.28
N LEU A 54 4.14 -4.47 -8.40
CA LEU A 54 5.39 -4.94 -7.79
C LEU A 54 5.18 -6.20 -6.95
N ALA A 55 4.10 -6.28 -6.19
CA ALA A 55 3.74 -7.46 -5.40
C ALA A 55 3.45 -8.67 -6.30
N PHE A 56 2.75 -8.46 -7.40
CA PHE A 56 2.46 -9.49 -8.39
C PHE A 56 3.73 -10.01 -9.06
N ILE A 57 4.61 -9.11 -9.51
CA ILE A 57 5.91 -9.48 -10.08
C ILE A 57 6.76 -10.25 -9.05
N GLY A 58 6.81 -9.75 -7.80
CA GLY A 58 7.50 -10.43 -6.71
C GLY A 58 6.98 -11.83 -6.45
N GLY A 59 5.66 -12.01 -6.44
CA GLY A 59 5.03 -13.32 -6.27
C GLY A 59 5.38 -14.31 -7.39
N ILE A 60 5.34 -13.87 -8.65
CA ILE A 60 5.70 -14.72 -9.80
C ILE A 60 7.17 -15.11 -9.77
N THR A 61 8.06 -14.18 -9.45
CA THR A 61 9.52 -14.42 -9.48
C THR A 61 9.99 -15.33 -8.35
N THR A 62 9.34 -15.26 -7.19
CA THR A 62 9.71 -16.06 -6.00
C THR A 62 8.88 -17.33 -5.85
N GLY A 63 7.74 -17.43 -6.56
CA GLY A 63 6.77 -18.51 -6.37
C GLY A 63 6.13 -18.51 -4.97
N GLY A 64 6.29 -17.42 -4.22
CA GLY A 64 5.78 -17.25 -2.87
C GLY A 64 4.41 -16.57 -2.82
N SER A 65 3.77 -16.61 -1.66
CA SER A 65 2.44 -16.04 -1.42
C SER A 65 2.47 -14.64 -0.80
N LYS A 66 3.65 -14.14 -0.43
CA LYS A 66 3.81 -12.85 0.27
C LYS A 66 4.29 -11.71 -0.64
N GLY A 67 4.35 -11.95 -1.96
CA GLY A 67 4.77 -10.97 -2.95
C GLY A 67 6.22 -10.54 -2.75
N LEU A 68 6.50 -9.23 -2.71
CA LEU A 68 7.87 -8.72 -2.52
C LEU A 68 8.52 -9.13 -1.19
N SER A 69 7.74 -9.48 -0.18
CA SER A 69 8.26 -9.90 1.13
C SER A 69 8.93 -11.28 1.09
N ASP A 70 8.68 -12.08 0.05
CA ASP A 70 9.34 -13.37 -0.16
C ASP A 70 10.80 -13.20 -0.61
N VAL A 71 11.14 -12.04 -1.13
CA VAL A 71 12.54 -11.70 -1.42
C VAL A 71 13.21 -11.33 -0.11
N SER A 72 14.28 -12.02 0.27
CA SER A 72 15.00 -11.82 1.54
C SER A 72 15.40 -10.35 1.77
N LEU A 73 15.74 -9.65 0.70
CA LEU A 73 16.10 -8.25 0.68
C LEU A 73 14.97 -7.32 1.14
N PHE A 74 13.71 -7.71 0.87
CA PHE A 74 12.50 -6.94 1.16
C PHE A 74 11.63 -7.59 2.25
N SER A 75 12.18 -8.51 3.02
CA SER A 75 11.46 -9.21 4.09
C SER A 75 10.84 -8.23 5.12
N GLY A 76 11.46 -7.07 5.32
CA GLY A 76 10.92 -5.99 6.16
C GLY A 76 9.58 -5.43 5.67
N LEU A 77 9.24 -5.56 4.37
CA LEU A 77 7.91 -5.19 3.87
C LEU A 77 6.80 -6.04 4.50
N GLY A 78 7.10 -7.30 4.83
CA GLY A 78 6.16 -8.16 5.55
C GLY A 78 5.84 -7.64 6.95
N VAL A 79 6.83 -7.07 7.63
CA VAL A 79 6.66 -6.43 8.95
C VAL A 79 5.87 -5.13 8.81
N MET A 80 6.17 -4.31 7.80
CA MET A 80 5.45 -3.05 7.53
C MET A 80 4.03 -3.29 7.02
N GLY A 81 3.82 -4.29 6.18
CA GLY A 81 2.50 -4.68 5.67
C GLY A 81 1.64 -5.41 6.70
N GLY A 82 2.21 -5.73 7.86
CA GLY A 82 1.51 -6.34 8.97
C GLY A 82 0.41 -5.44 9.56
N SER A 83 -0.39 -6.02 10.45
CA SER A 83 -1.54 -5.36 11.07
C SER A 83 -1.19 -4.02 11.73
N MET A 84 -0.03 -3.93 12.35
CA MET A 84 0.37 -2.77 13.15
C MET A 84 0.38 -1.45 12.37
N LEU A 85 1.04 -1.39 11.20
CA LEU A 85 1.11 -0.16 10.40
C LEU A 85 -0.22 0.17 9.73
N ARG A 86 -0.96 -0.86 9.30
CA ARG A 86 -2.32 -0.69 8.78
C ARG A 86 -3.22 -0.10 9.86
N ASP A 87 -3.19 -0.63 11.07
CA ASP A 87 -4.01 -0.17 12.18
C ASP A 87 -3.61 1.25 12.60
N PHE A 88 -2.31 1.57 12.57
CA PHE A 88 -1.80 2.92 12.80
C PHE A 88 -2.30 3.92 11.75
N ALA A 89 -2.35 3.51 10.47
CA ALA A 89 -2.89 4.33 9.39
C ALA A 89 -4.39 4.59 9.58
N ILE A 90 -5.15 3.57 9.98
CA ILE A 90 -6.58 3.70 10.27
C ILE A 90 -6.80 4.68 11.43
N ILE A 91 -6.06 4.54 12.53
CA ILE A 91 -6.13 5.42 13.69
C ILE A 91 -5.77 6.86 13.29
N SER A 92 -4.66 7.05 12.56
CA SER A 92 -4.22 8.36 12.09
C SER A 92 -5.27 9.04 11.21
N THR A 93 -5.90 8.27 10.33
CA THR A 93 -6.99 8.77 9.48
C THR A 93 -8.22 9.15 10.31
N ALA A 94 -8.56 8.34 11.31
CA ALA A 94 -9.69 8.63 12.20
C ALA A 94 -9.46 9.91 13.01
N PHE A 95 -8.25 10.10 13.55
CA PHE A 95 -7.90 11.33 14.27
C PHE A 95 -7.81 12.56 13.36
N GLY A 96 -7.44 12.37 12.08
CA GLY A 96 -7.42 13.44 11.08
C GLY A 96 -8.80 13.80 10.52
N ALA A 97 -9.82 12.97 10.78
CA ALA A 97 -11.17 13.22 10.29
C ALA A 97 -11.81 14.42 11.01
N ARG A 98 -12.11 15.46 10.24
CA ARG A 98 -12.79 16.64 10.76
C ARG A 98 -14.30 16.37 10.85
N LEU A 99 -14.82 16.29 12.07
CA LEU A 99 -16.25 16.10 12.31
C LEU A 99 -17.12 17.18 11.62
N GLU A 100 -16.58 18.38 11.44
CA GLU A 100 -17.24 19.46 10.73
C GLU A 100 -17.46 19.16 9.24
N GLU A 101 -16.49 18.49 8.59
CA GLU A 101 -16.60 18.09 7.18
C GLU A 101 -17.59 16.94 7.02
N ILE A 102 -17.63 16.02 7.98
CA ILE A 102 -18.64 14.94 8.03
C ILE A 102 -20.03 15.53 8.18
N LYS A 103 -20.21 16.51 9.05
CA LYS A 103 -21.48 17.23 9.20
C LYS A 103 -21.88 18.01 7.96
N LYS A 104 -20.92 18.63 7.26
CA LYS A 104 -21.16 19.36 6.00
C LYS A 104 -21.54 18.43 4.84
N SER A 105 -21.01 17.21 4.81
CA SER A 105 -21.36 16.21 3.80
C SER A 105 -22.82 15.77 3.88
N GLY A 106 -23.44 15.92 5.03
CA GLY A 106 -24.84 15.61 5.27
C GLY A 106 -25.21 14.15 5.02
N LEU A 107 -26.48 13.88 4.96
CA LEU A 107 -27.05 12.55 4.72
C LEU A 107 -26.55 11.89 3.40
N PRO A 108 -26.42 12.63 2.26
CA PRO A 108 -25.92 12.06 1.02
C PRO A 108 -24.48 11.53 1.12
N GLY A 109 -23.61 12.21 1.86
CA GLY A 109 -22.22 11.78 2.07
C GLY A 109 -22.14 10.49 2.87
N ILE A 110 -22.93 10.37 3.94
CA ILE A 110 -22.99 9.16 4.77
C ILE A 110 -23.55 7.98 3.97
N LEU A 111 -24.62 8.20 3.21
CA LEU A 111 -25.23 7.17 2.36
C LEU A 111 -24.27 6.69 1.28
N SER A 112 -23.54 7.60 0.60
CA SER A 112 -22.57 7.22 -0.43
C SER A 112 -21.42 6.39 0.13
N LEU A 113 -20.94 6.72 1.32
CA LEU A 113 -19.91 5.94 2.02
C LEU A 113 -20.43 4.54 2.37
N PHE A 114 -21.65 4.46 2.93
CA PHE A 114 -22.24 3.17 3.29
C PHE A 114 -22.46 2.28 2.06
N ILE A 115 -23.00 2.84 0.98
CA ILE A 115 -23.19 2.12 -0.29
C ILE A 115 -21.83 1.67 -0.85
N GLY A 116 -20.80 2.53 -0.79
CA GLY A 116 -19.43 2.18 -1.24
C GLY A 116 -18.85 1.01 -0.47
N VAL A 117 -19.00 0.97 0.84
CA VAL A 117 -18.55 -0.15 1.69
C VAL A 117 -19.29 -1.43 1.37
N VAL A 118 -20.62 -1.37 1.24
CA VAL A 118 -21.44 -2.55 0.91
C VAL A 118 -21.09 -3.10 -0.48
N LEU A 119 -20.92 -2.23 -1.47
CA LEU A 119 -20.49 -2.63 -2.82
C LEU A 119 -19.10 -3.26 -2.80
N ALA A 120 -18.14 -2.67 -2.10
CA ALA A 120 -16.79 -3.22 -1.97
C ALA A 120 -16.81 -4.60 -1.32
N PHE A 121 -17.65 -4.80 -0.30
CA PHE A 121 -17.84 -6.09 0.36
C PHE A 121 -18.42 -7.12 -0.60
N ILE A 122 -19.49 -6.79 -1.32
CA ILE A 122 -20.13 -7.69 -2.30
C ILE A 122 -19.13 -8.07 -3.39
N ILE A 123 -18.41 -7.11 -3.95
CA ILE A 123 -17.40 -7.36 -4.97
C ILE A 123 -16.32 -8.28 -4.41
N GLY A 124 -15.81 -8.02 -3.20
CA GLY A 124 -14.81 -8.86 -2.55
C GLY A 124 -15.28 -10.31 -2.36
N VAL A 125 -16.51 -10.50 -1.91
CA VAL A 125 -17.10 -11.83 -1.75
C VAL A 125 -17.23 -12.54 -3.11
N VAL A 126 -17.72 -11.85 -4.13
CA VAL A 126 -17.85 -12.41 -5.49
C VAL A 126 -16.49 -12.85 -6.02
N PHE A 127 -15.45 -12.00 -5.88
CA PHE A 127 -14.11 -12.39 -6.28
C PHE A 127 -13.55 -13.57 -5.50
N ALA A 128 -13.80 -13.65 -4.20
CA ALA A 128 -13.39 -14.78 -3.36
C ALA A 128 -14.07 -16.10 -3.74
N PHE A 129 -15.26 -16.05 -4.34
CA PHE A 129 -15.94 -17.26 -4.86
C PHE A 129 -15.49 -17.66 -6.26
N ILE A 130 -14.93 -16.73 -7.04
CA ILE A 130 -14.47 -16.97 -8.40
C ILE A 130 -13.03 -17.50 -8.43
N PHE A 131 -12.18 -17.09 -7.49
CA PHE A 131 -10.77 -17.44 -7.36
C PHE A 131 -10.49 -18.31 -6.14
#